data_14842382c7ee1e2a35f2c0a064486bb5
#
_entry.id   14842382c7ee1e2a35f2c0a064486bb5
#
_cell.length_a   1.000
_cell.length_b   1.000
_cell.length_c   1.000
_cell.angle_alpha   90.00
_cell.angle_beta   90.00
_cell.angle_gamma   90.00
#
_symmetry.space_group_name_H-M   'P 1'
#
loop_
_entity.id
_entity.type
_entity.pdbx_description
1 polymer ?
#
loop_
_entity_poly.entity_id
_entity_poly.type
_entity_poly.pdbx_seq_one_letter_code
_entity_poly.pdbx_strand_id
1 'polypeptide(L)'
;MELFAAVVSYTLPDVDRAPGRLPSWLYRVLPLVGLALVAGCLAEFGATVRGFVAAVFCLALLVITATDLEYRLIPNRVVVPAALVVLAGMTATKPSPVWAIAAFAAAAFLLVFSLISPQGMGMGDVKLAFLMGAALGTSVAAALVVASLASLVPSIAILVRHGRAGRKVGFPFGPFLALGSLVALFAFGAA
;
A
#
# COMPACT_ATOMS: atom_id res chain seq x y z
N MET A 1 -6.97 -14.74 -14.67
CA MET A 1 -7.97 -14.78 -13.60
C MET A 1 -7.55 -15.74 -12.49
N GLU A 2 -7.01 -16.90 -12.82
CA GLU A 2 -6.60 -17.93 -11.85
C GLU A 2 -5.48 -17.48 -10.88
N LEU A 3 -4.45 -16.79 -11.37
CA LEU A 3 -3.33 -16.37 -10.53
C LEU A 3 -3.79 -15.38 -9.43
N PHE A 4 -4.62 -14.39 -9.79
CA PHE A 4 -5.15 -13.44 -8.81
C PHE A 4 -6.10 -14.12 -7.83
N ALA A 5 -6.98 -15.00 -8.31
CA ALA A 5 -7.86 -15.80 -7.45
C ALA A 5 -7.05 -16.67 -6.49
N ALA A 6 -5.96 -17.30 -6.96
CA ALA A 6 -5.06 -18.07 -6.12
C ALA A 6 -4.38 -17.21 -5.05
N VAL A 7 -3.89 -16.02 -5.42
CA VAL A 7 -3.30 -15.06 -4.47
C VAL A 7 -4.34 -14.62 -3.43
N VAL A 8 -5.55 -14.27 -3.86
CA VAL A 8 -6.65 -13.87 -2.96
C VAL A 8 -7.04 -15.02 -2.02
N SER A 9 -7.25 -16.20 -2.55
CA SER A 9 -7.58 -17.40 -1.77
C SER A 9 -6.51 -17.74 -0.74
N TYR A 10 -5.22 -17.56 -1.07
CA TYR A 10 -4.12 -17.75 -0.15
C TYR A 10 -4.06 -16.64 0.93
N THR A 11 -4.33 -15.38 0.55
CA THR A 11 -4.18 -14.23 1.44
C THR A 11 -5.39 -13.98 2.34
N LEU A 12 -6.58 -14.39 1.92
CA LEU A 12 -7.86 -14.16 2.61
C LEU A 12 -8.70 -15.45 2.70
N PRO A 13 -8.23 -16.52 3.40
CA PRO A 13 -8.89 -17.82 3.42
C PRO A 13 -10.29 -17.81 4.06
N ASP A 14 -10.58 -16.85 4.95
CA ASP A 14 -11.82 -16.79 5.74
C ASP A 14 -12.83 -15.75 5.23
N VAL A 15 -12.63 -15.21 4.02
CA VAL A 15 -13.54 -14.18 3.48
C VAL A 15 -14.60 -14.83 2.62
N ASP A 16 -15.72 -15.16 3.24
CA ASP A 16 -16.97 -15.62 2.60
C ASP A 16 -17.72 -14.46 1.91
N ARG A 17 -16.99 -13.60 1.19
CA ARG A 17 -17.59 -12.47 0.47
C ARG A 17 -17.53 -12.77 -1.02
N ALA A 18 -18.71 -12.69 -1.66
CA ALA A 18 -18.79 -12.83 -3.11
C ALA A 18 -17.79 -11.88 -3.79
N PRO A 19 -16.86 -12.38 -4.61
CA PRO A 19 -16.00 -11.53 -5.43
C PRO A 19 -16.90 -10.77 -6.41
N GLY A 20 -16.64 -9.48 -6.65
CA GLY A 20 -17.44 -8.86 -7.66
C GLY A 20 -17.47 -7.34 -7.71
N ARG A 21 -16.59 -6.64 -7.00
CA ARG A 21 -16.50 -5.17 -7.14
C ARG A 21 -15.59 -4.71 -8.26
N LEU A 22 -14.56 -5.49 -8.58
CA LEU A 22 -13.65 -5.16 -9.65
C LEU A 22 -14.14 -5.76 -10.99
N PRO A 23 -14.13 -4.97 -12.07
CA PRO A 23 -14.51 -5.47 -13.38
C PRO A 23 -13.50 -6.51 -13.87
N SER A 24 -13.98 -7.52 -14.59
CA SER A 24 -13.18 -8.68 -15.04
C SER A 24 -11.95 -8.31 -15.89
N TRP A 25 -11.99 -7.18 -16.58
CA TRP A 25 -10.85 -6.69 -17.35
C TRP A 25 -9.67 -6.27 -16.46
N LEU A 26 -9.94 -5.80 -15.24
CA LEU A 26 -8.90 -5.36 -14.30
C LEU A 26 -8.00 -6.53 -13.89
N TYR A 27 -8.56 -7.71 -13.70
CA TYR A 27 -7.78 -8.92 -13.39
C TYR A 27 -6.81 -9.32 -14.50
N ARG A 28 -7.11 -8.93 -15.76
CA ARG A 28 -6.20 -9.15 -16.90
C ARG A 28 -5.09 -8.11 -16.95
N VAL A 29 -5.36 -6.90 -16.47
CA VAL A 29 -4.42 -5.77 -16.50
C VAL A 29 -3.45 -5.81 -15.29
N LEU A 30 -3.88 -6.32 -14.15
CA LEU A 30 -3.05 -6.39 -12.93
C LEU A 30 -1.66 -7.04 -13.16
N PRO A 31 -1.52 -8.19 -13.83
CA PRO A 31 -0.20 -8.77 -14.10
C PRO A 31 0.67 -7.88 -15.00
N LEU A 32 0.07 -7.18 -15.96
CA LEU A 32 0.81 -6.25 -16.83
C LEU A 32 1.29 -5.03 -16.06
N VAL A 33 0.46 -4.50 -15.16
CA VAL A 33 0.86 -3.41 -14.25
C VAL A 33 1.97 -3.90 -13.32
N GLY A 34 1.87 -5.11 -12.77
CA GLY A 34 2.92 -5.70 -11.95
C GLY A 34 4.25 -5.82 -12.70
N LEU A 35 4.21 -6.32 -13.95
CA LEU A 35 5.40 -6.40 -14.79
C LEU A 35 5.99 -5.03 -15.09
N ALA A 36 5.16 -4.04 -15.39
CA ALA A 36 5.60 -2.66 -15.65
C ALA A 36 6.24 -2.03 -14.41
N LEU A 37 5.69 -2.27 -13.21
CA LEU A 37 6.26 -1.80 -11.94
C LEU A 37 7.62 -2.44 -11.67
N VAL A 38 7.74 -3.76 -11.87
CA VAL A 38 9.03 -4.46 -11.72
C VAL A 38 10.05 -3.92 -12.71
N ALA A 39 9.68 -3.79 -13.99
CA ALA A 39 10.56 -3.23 -15.02
C ALA A 39 10.98 -1.79 -14.68
N GLY A 40 10.05 -0.95 -14.20
CA GLY A 40 10.33 0.41 -13.74
C GLY A 40 11.31 0.44 -12.57
N CYS A 41 11.13 -0.42 -11.57
CA CYS A 41 12.07 -0.54 -10.45
C CYS A 41 13.48 -0.98 -10.90
N LEU A 42 13.56 -1.95 -11.81
CA LEU A 42 14.85 -2.41 -12.33
C LEU A 42 15.52 -1.38 -13.25
N ALA A 43 14.74 -0.60 -14.00
CA ALA A 43 15.25 0.49 -14.81
C ALA A 43 15.81 1.63 -13.96
N GLU A 44 15.12 2.01 -12.87
CA GLU A 44 15.51 3.12 -11.98
C GLU A 44 16.64 2.74 -11.03
N PHE A 45 16.55 1.57 -10.40
CA PHE A 45 17.49 1.15 -9.33
C PHE A 45 18.49 0.07 -9.80
N GLY A 46 18.40 -0.35 -11.07
CA GLY A 46 19.23 -1.43 -11.64
C GLY A 46 18.85 -2.81 -11.11
N ALA A 47 19.53 -3.86 -11.64
CA ALA A 47 19.41 -5.24 -11.16
C ALA A 47 20.22 -5.45 -9.86
N THR A 48 19.97 -4.62 -8.87
CA THR A 48 20.63 -4.61 -7.56
C THR A 48 19.68 -5.13 -6.50
N VAL A 49 20.20 -5.42 -5.31
CA VAL A 49 19.35 -5.78 -4.15
C VAL A 49 18.29 -4.71 -3.90
N ARG A 50 18.64 -3.43 -4.03
CA ARG A 50 17.71 -2.32 -3.89
C ARG A 50 16.58 -2.36 -4.93
N GLY A 51 16.90 -2.62 -6.20
CA GLY A 51 15.92 -2.77 -7.28
C GLY A 51 14.96 -3.92 -7.03
N PHE A 52 15.45 -5.07 -6.57
CA PHE A 52 14.61 -6.21 -6.21
C PHE A 52 13.72 -5.92 -4.99
N VAL A 53 14.24 -5.25 -3.96
CA VAL A 53 13.47 -4.84 -2.78
C VAL A 53 12.37 -3.85 -3.16
N ALA A 54 12.67 -2.87 -4.02
CA ALA A 54 11.69 -1.94 -4.56
C ALA A 54 10.61 -2.66 -5.38
N ALA A 55 10.99 -3.65 -6.18
CA ALA A 55 10.04 -4.47 -6.94
C ALA A 55 9.11 -5.28 -6.01
N VAL A 56 9.64 -5.91 -4.96
CA VAL A 56 8.83 -6.61 -3.94
C VAL A 56 7.85 -5.63 -3.27
N PHE A 57 8.32 -4.44 -2.92
CA PHE A 57 7.48 -3.39 -2.36
C PHE A 57 6.34 -3.00 -3.30
N CYS A 58 6.63 -2.71 -4.57
CA CYS A 58 5.63 -2.34 -5.58
C CYS A 58 4.61 -3.47 -5.84
N LEU A 59 5.06 -4.72 -5.90
CA LEU A 59 4.15 -5.87 -6.03
C LEU A 59 3.25 -6.04 -4.81
N ALA A 60 3.79 -5.86 -3.61
CA ALA A 60 2.98 -5.88 -2.38
C ALA A 60 1.92 -4.76 -2.40
N LEU A 61 2.28 -3.53 -2.80
CA LEU A 61 1.34 -2.42 -2.96
C LEU A 61 0.25 -2.73 -3.99
N LEU A 62 0.59 -3.36 -5.10
CA LEU A 62 -0.37 -3.74 -6.14
C LEU A 62 -1.40 -4.74 -5.60
N VAL A 63 -0.94 -5.80 -4.93
CA VAL A 63 -1.82 -6.82 -4.32
C VAL A 63 -2.70 -6.19 -3.24
N ILE A 64 -2.12 -5.37 -2.35
CA ILE A 64 -2.86 -4.68 -1.29
C ILE A 64 -3.92 -3.75 -1.88
N THR A 65 -3.56 -2.98 -2.91
CA THR A 65 -4.51 -2.10 -3.60
C THR A 65 -5.69 -2.89 -4.19
N ALA A 66 -5.41 -4.00 -4.86
CA ALA A 66 -6.44 -4.83 -5.46
C ALA A 66 -7.37 -5.45 -4.38
N THR A 67 -6.80 -5.98 -3.30
CA THR A 67 -7.59 -6.57 -2.21
C THR A 67 -8.37 -5.52 -1.41
N ASP A 68 -7.82 -4.32 -1.24
CA ASP A 68 -8.52 -3.23 -0.54
C ASP A 68 -9.69 -2.67 -1.36
N LEU A 69 -9.51 -2.55 -2.68
CA LEU A 69 -10.60 -2.15 -3.58
C LEU A 69 -11.73 -3.18 -3.63
N GLU A 70 -11.41 -4.46 -3.60
CA GLU A 70 -12.39 -5.53 -3.71
C GLU A 70 -13.05 -5.88 -2.38
N TYR A 71 -12.25 -6.09 -1.35
CA TYR A 71 -12.70 -6.61 -0.05
C TYR A 71 -12.64 -5.58 1.08
N ARG A 72 -11.99 -4.41 0.87
CA ARG A 72 -11.65 -3.42 1.91
C ARG A 72 -10.85 -4.05 3.05
N LEU A 73 -9.92 -4.93 2.68
CA LEU A 73 -9.06 -5.64 3.62
C LEU A 73 -7.61 -5.62 3.12
N ILE A 74 -6.71 -5.33 4.04
CA ILE A 74 -5.27 -5.43 3.82
C ILE A 74 -4.80 -6.76 4.42
N PRO A 75 -4.38 -7.74 3.59
CA PRO A 75 -4.05 -9.08 4.06
C PRO A 75 -2.72 -9.08 4.81
N ASN A 76 -2.75 -9.55 6.08
CA ASN A 76 -1.54 -9.69 6.89
C ASN A 76 -0.50 -10.64 6.26
N ARG A 77 -0.96 -11.63 5.50
CA ARG A 77 -0.11 -12.60 4.80
C ARG A 77 0.71 -11.98 3.66
N VAL A 78 0.36 -10.77 3.21
CA VAL A 78 1.12 -10.01 2.22
C VAL A 78 1.93 -8.92 2.91
N VAL A 79 1.29 -8.07 3.71
CA VAL A 79 1.95 -6.88 4.26
C VAL A 79 3.06 -7.22 5.24
N VAL A 80 2.88 -8.25 6.09
CA VAL A 80 3.88 -8.60 7.11
C VAL A 80 5.15 -9.19 6.49
N PRO A 81 5.10 -10.24 5.65
CA PRO A 81 6.32 -10.76 5.02
C PRO A 81 6.98 -9.75 4.10
N ALA A 82 6.21 -8.95 3.34
CA ALA A 82 6.77 -7.88 2.52
C ALA A 82 7.52 -6.86 3.37
N ALA A 83 6.98 -6.45 4.52
CA ALA A 83 7.63 -5.50 5.42
C ALA A 83 8.95 -6.06 5.98
N LEU A 84 8.99 -7.34 6.35
CA LEU A 84 10.22 -7.99 6.83
C LEU A 84 11.28 -8.07 5.73
N VAL A 85 10.89 -8.51 4.53
CA VAL A 85 11.82 -8.61 3.37
C VAL A 85 12.36 -7.24 3.00
N VAL A 86 11.48 -6.23 2.93
CA VAL A 86 11.86 -4.86 2.56
C VAL A 86 12.78 -4.26 3.62
N LEU A 87 12.43 -4.36 4.90
CA LEU A 87 13.25 -3.82 5.99
C LEU A 87 14.64 -4.50 6.04
N ALA A 88 14.68 -5.83 5.92
CA ALA A 88 15.93 -6.57 5.87
C ALA A 88 16.79 -6.20 4.65
N GLY A 89 16.18 -6.13 3.47
CA GLY A 89 16.88 -5.78 2.23
C GLY A 89 17.39 -4.34 2.23
N MET A 90 16.61 -3.37 2.70
CA MET A 90 17.07 -1.98 2.81
C MET A 90 18.18 -1.83 3.84
N THR A 91 18.09 -2.52 4.97
CA THR A 91 19.14 -2.52 5.99
C THR A 91 20.42 -3.21 5.50
N ALA A 92 20.29 -4.26 4.69
CA ALA A 92 21.45 -4.95 4.09
C ALA A 92 22.16 -4.09 3.02
N THR A 93 21.42 -3.27 2.27
CA THR A 93 22.01 -2.40 1.23
C THR A 93 22.63 -1.12 1.82
N LYS A 94 22.00 -0.55 2.82
CA LYS A 94 22.45 0.68 3.52
C LYS A 94 22.18 0.50 5.01
N PRO A 95 23.13 -0.02 5.78
CA PRO A 95 22.96 -0.18 7.22
C PRO A 95 22.68 1.16 7.90
N SER A 96 21.43 1.38 8.28
CA SER A 96 21.00 2.61 8.92
C SER A 96 19.75 2.34 9.78
N PRO A 97 19.66 2.88 10.98
CA PRO A 97 18.47 2.77 11.81
C PRO A 97 17.26 3.56 11.23
N VAL A 98 17.49 4.42 10.24
CA VAL A 98 16.46 5.27 9.61
C VAL A 98 15.32 4.42 9.06
N TRP A 99 15.59 3.25 8.47
CA TRP A 99 14.55 2.36 7.92
C TRP A 99 13.58 1.88 8.99
N ALA A 100 14.11 1.40 10.12
CA ALA A 100 13.28 0.96 11.24
C ALA A 100 12.57 2.15 11.91
N ILE A 101 13.27 3.25 12.15
CA ILE A 101 12.70 4.46 12.74
C ILE A 101 11.55 4.99 11.88
N ALA A 102 11.74 5.10 10.57
CA ALA A 102 10.71 5.57 9.64
C ALA A 102 9.51 4.60 9.58
N ALA A 103 9.76 3.27 9.62
CA ALA A 103 8.71 2.27 9.65
C ALA A 103 7.83 2.40 10.90
N PHE A 104 8.45 2.47 12.08
CA PHE A 104 7.72 2.63 13.33
C PHE A 104 7.06 4.01 13.45
N ALA A 105 7.71 5.08 13.02
CA ALA A 105 7.15 6.43 13.04
C ALA A 105 5.91 6.56 12.15
N ALA A 106 5.96 6.04 10.91
CA ALA A 106 4.82 6.05 10.01
C ALA A 106 3.66 5.21 10.55
N ALA A 107 3.95 4.01 11.08
CA ALA A 107 2.96 3.17 11.72
C ALA A 107 2.33 3.84 12.95
N ALA A 108 3.15 4.43 13.83
CA ALA A 108 2.67 5.13 15.02
C ALA A 108 1.81 6.35 14.65
N PHE A 109 2.20 7.09 13.62
CA PHE A 109 1.42 8.21 13.09
C PHE A 109 0.01 7.78 12.69
N LEU A 110 -0.13 6.77 11.82
CA LEU A 110 -1.44 6.27 11.44
C LEU A 110 -2.18 5.54 12.57
N LEU A 111 -1.45 4.93 13.51
CA LEU A 111 -2.06 4.31 14.69
C LEU A 111 -2.79 5.34 15.56
N VAL A 112 -2.20 6.51 15.75
CA VAL A 112 -2.86 7.62 16.49
C VAL A 112 -4.19 7.98 15.83
N PHE A 113 -4.23 8.11 14.50
CA PHE A 113 -5.49 8.40 13.78
C PHE A 113 -6.48 7.23 13.87
N SER A 114 -6.00 5.99 13.81
CA SER A 114 -6.85 4.80 13.97
C SER A 114 -7.47 4.72 15.36
N LEU A 115 -6.76 5.13 16.40
CA LEU A 115 -7.27 5.17 17.77
C LEU A 115 -8.27 6.32 17.99
N ILE A 116 -8.05 7.47 17.34
CA ILE A 116 -8.97 8.63 17.42
C ILE A 116 -10.27 8.33 16.65
N SER A 117 -10.17 7.66 15.52
CA SER A 117 -11.32 7.36 14.65
C SER A 117 -11.30 5.90 14.16
N PRO A 118 -11.65 4.93 15.01
CA PRO A 118 -11.59 3.50 14.66
C PRO A 118 -12.52 3.10 13.50
N GLN A 119 -13.56 3.90 13.25
CA GLN A 119 -14.48 3.69 12.12
C GLN A 119 -13.95 4.24 10.79
N GLY A 120 -12.98 5.16 10.85
CA GLY A 120 -12.42 5.84 9.67
C GLY A 120 -11.16 5.20 9.11
N MET A 121 -10.36 4.53 9.95
CA MET A 121 -9.06 3.98 9.56
C MET A 121 -8.86 2.58 10.15
N GLY A 122 -8.56 1.61 9.29
CA GLY A 122 -8.32 0.23 9.68
C GLY A 122 -6.90 -0.02 10.19
N MET A 123 -6.73 -1.04 11.05
CA MET A 123 -5.41 -1.52 11.47
C MET A 123 -4.54 -2.02 10.30
N GLY A 124 -5.17 -2.31 9.16
CA GLY A 124 -4.47 -2.64 7.92
C GLY A 124 -3.61 -1.49 7.40
N ASP A 125 -4.16 -0.26 7.43
CA ASP A 125 -3.45 0.95 6.98
C ASP A 125 -2.23 1.24 7.84
N VAL A 126 -2.31 0.97 9.16
CA VAL A 126 -1.18 1.09 10.09
C VAL A 126 -0.03 0.16 9.70
N LYS A 127 -0.35 -1.10 9.35
CA LYS A 127 0.67 -2.08 8.90
C LYS A 127 1.23 -1.71 7.53
N LEU A 128 0.39 -1.18 6.64
CA LEU A 128 0.83 -0.68 5.35
C LEU A 128 1.78 0.51 5.53
N ALA A 129 1.49 1.43 6.45
CA ALA A 129 2.39 2.54 6.77
C ALA A 129 3.75 2.07 7.32
N PHE A 130 3.78 0.99 8.11
CA PHE A 130 5.02 0.35 8.52
C PHE A 130 5.84 -0.13 7.31
N LEU A 131 5.21 -0.84 6.38
CA LEU A 131 5.84 -1.30 5.13
C LEU A 131 6.36 -0.10 4.31
N MET A 132 5.56 0.97 4.19
CA MET A 132 5.97 2.20 3.50
C MET A 132 7.21 2.84 4.14
N GLY A 133 7.23 2.97 5.46
CA GLY A 133 8.38 3.52 6.18
C GLY A 133 9.63 2.66 6.02
N ALA A 134 9.50 1.33 6.05
CA ALA A 134 10.59 0.39 5.81
C ALA A 134 11.18 0.51 4.39
N ALA A 135 10.34 0.81 3.39
CA ALA A 135 10.76 0.92 1.99
C ALA A 135 11.33 2.30 1.63
N LEU A 136 10.70 3.36 2.15
CA LEU A 136 10.94 4.74 1.71
C LEU A 136 11.86 5.53 2.66
N GLY A 137 12.08 5.03 3.88
CA GLY A 137 12.82 5.78 4.88
C GLY A 137 12.17 7.13 5.16
N THR A 138 12.94 8.22 5.11
CA THR A 138 12.43 9.58 5.38
C THR A 138 11.43 10.06 4.34
N SER A 139 11.46 9.54 3.10
CA SER A 139 10.52 9.88 2.03
C SER A 139 9.08 9.40 2.32
N VAL A 140 8.88 8.57 3.35
CA VAL A 140 7.52 8.16 3.79
C VAL A 140 6.65 9.34 4.18
N ALA A 141 7.22 10.41 4.71
CA ALA A 141 6.47 11.62 5.04
C ALA A 141 5.83 12.24 3.78
N ALA A 142 6.59 12.36 2.69
CA ALA A 142 6.07 12.82 1.40
C ALA A 142 4.99 11.87 0.85
N ALA A 143 5.20 10.55 0.96
CA ALA A 143 4.20 9.55 0.55
C ALA A 143 2.87 9.73 1.30
N LEU A 144 2.90 9.95 2.62
CA LEU A 144 1.72 10.16 3.44
C LEU A 144 1.00 11.49 3.08
N VAL A 145 1.75 12.55 2.79
CA VAL A 145 1.18 13.83 2.33
C VAL A 145 0.48 13.64 0.97
N VAL A 146 1.13 13.02 0.00
CA VAL A 146 0.54 12.75 -1.31
C VAL A 146 -0.70 11.87 -1.18
N ALA A 147 -0.65 10.80 -0.39
CA ALA A 147 -1.78 9.93 -0.13
C ALA A 147 -2.97 10.68 0.49
N SER A 148 -2.70 11.53 1.48
CA SER A 148 -3.72 12.34 2.14
C SER A 148 -4.37 13.33 1.18
N LEU A 149 -3.58 14.05 0.39
CA LEU A 149 -4.09 14.98 -0.62
C LEU A 149 -4.90 14.27 -1.71
N ALA A 150 -4.42 13.14 -2.21
CA ALA A 150 -5.14 12.34 -3.21
C ALA A 150 -6.49 11.82 -2.67
N SER A 151 -6.54 11.44 -1.39
CA SER A 151 -7.77 10.95 -0.75
C SER A 151 -8.82 12.05 -0.49
N LEU A 152 -8.41 13.33 -0.49
CA LEU A 152 -9.35 14.45 -0.35
C LEU A 152 -10.33 14.52 -1.53
N VAL A 153 -9.90 14.19 -2.74
CA VAL A 153 -10.75 14.25 -3.93
C VAL A 153 -12.00 13.38 -3.79
N PRO A 154 -11.91 12.07 -3.56
CA PRO A 154 -13.11 11.25 -3.36
C PRO A 154 -13.84 11.60 -2.06
N SER A 155 -13.14 12.01 -1.00
CA SER A 155 -13.76 12.41 0.27
C SER A 155 -14.67 13.61 0.08
N ILE A 156 -14.22 14.65 -0.61
CA ILE A 156 -15.01 15.84 -0.94
C ILE A 156 -16.17 15.48 -1.87
N ALA A 157 -15.92 14.65 -2.89
CA ALA A 157 -16.96 14.22 -3.82
C ALA A 157 -18.10 13.46 -3.10
N ILE A 158 -17.76 12.58 -2.16
CA ILE A 158 -18.74 11.86 -1.33
C ILE A 158 -19.51 12.83 -0.43
N LEU A 159 -18.82 13.78 0.20
CA LEU A 159 -19.42 14.76 1.10
C LEU A 159 -20.39 15.68 0.35
N VAL A 160 -20.01 16.15 -0.85
CA VAL A 160 -20.86 17.00 -1.69
C VAL A 160 -22.11 16.25 -2.17
N ARG A 161 -21.96 14.96 -2.55
CA ARG A 161 -23.09 14.15 -3.06
C ARG A 161 -24.05 13.67 -1.96
N HIS A 162 -23.55 13.33 -0.79
CA HIS A 162 -24.33 12.69 0.28
C HIS A 162 -24.48 13.57 1.55
N GLY A 163 -23.92 14.78 1.54
CA GLY A 163 -23.96 15.69 2.68
C GLY A 163 -23.37 15.05 3.95
N ARG A 164 -23.99 15.35 5.10
CA ARG A 164 -23.55 14.79 6.41
C ARG A 164 -23.62 13.26 6.49
N ALA A 165 -24.49 12.61 5.72
CA ALA A 165 -24.59 11.16 5.66
C ALA A 165 -23.35 10.53 4.99
N GLY A 166 -22.69 11.27 4.10
CA GLY A 166 -21.44 10.84 3.45
C GLY A 166 -20.29 10.56 4.41
N ARG A 167 -20.28 11.15 5.61
CA ARG A 167 -19.26 10.89 6.64
C ARG A 167 -19.22 9.44 7.15
N LYS A 168 -20.32 8.71 6.96
CA LYS A 168 -20.43 7.28 7.33
C LYS A 168 -20.07 6.34 6.17
N VAL A 169 -19.84 6.88 4.99
CA VAL A 169 -19.45 6.10 3.81
C VAL A 169 -17.94 5.89 3.85
N GLY A 170 -17.51 4.73 4.34
CA GLY A 170 -16.12 4.33 4.27
C GLY A 170 -15.68 4.12 2.82
N PHE A 171 -14.48 4.57 2.47
CA PHE A 171 -13.85 4.25 1.18
C PHE A 171 -12.47 3.62 1.42
N PRO A 172 -11.97 2.80 0.48
CA PRO A 172 -10.67 2.16 0.63
C PRO A 172 -9.55 3.21 0.61
N PHE A 173 -8.72 3.24 1.68
CA PHE A 173 -7.61 4.20 1.79
C PHE A 173 -6.29 3.62 1.25
N GLY A 174 -6.15 2.30 1.22
CA GLY A 174 -4.96 1.59 0.73
C GLY A 174 -4.49 2.03 -0.67
N PRO A 175 -5.36 2.19 -1.67
CA PRO A 175 -4.98 2.68 -3.01
C PRO A 175 -4.29 4.04 -2.98
N PHE A 176 -4.70 4.95 -2.09
CA PHE A 176 -4.10 6.29 -1.97
C PHE A 176 -2.73 6.22 -1.27
N LEU A 177 -2.59 5.35 -0.27
CA LEU A 177 -1.30 5.07 0.35
C LEU A 177 -0.33 4.45 -0.68
N ALA A 178 -0.81 3.53 -1.51
CA ALA A 178 -0.02 2.95 -2.58
C ALA A 178 0.40 3.99 -3.62
N LEU A 179 -0.52 4.86 -4.05
CA LEU A 179 -0.21 5.97 -4.97
C LEU A 179 0.86 6.89 -4.39
N GLY A 180 0.68 7.35 -3.14
CA GLY A 180 1.65 8.19 -2.45
C GLY A 180 3.02 7.51 -2.34
N SER A 181 3.04 6.20 -2.07
CA SER A 181 4.26 5.41 -2.00
C SER A 181 4.99 5.33 -3.33
N LEU A 182 4.28 5.09 -4.43
CA LEU A 182 4.86 5.05 -5.77
C LEU A 182 5.43 6.41 -6.17
N VAL A 183 4.68 7.49 -5.92
CA VAL A 183 5.17 8.85 -6.18
C VAL A 183 6.44 9.12 -5.36
N ALA A 184 6.45 8.80 -4.07
CA ALA A 184 7.62 9.02 -3.24
C ALA A 184 8.82 8.17 -3.67
N LEU A 185 8.60 6.91 -4.05
CA LEU A 185 9.65 5.99 -4.49
C LEU A 185 10.36 6.49 -5.76
N PHE A 186 9.58 6.89 -6.76
CA PHE A 186 10.13 7.30 -8.06
C PHE A 186 10.56 8.78 -8.12
N ALA A 187 9.93 9.67 -7.33
CA ALA A 187 10.29 11.09 -7.33
C ALA A 187 11.47 11.42 -6.38
N PHE A 188 11.57 10.74 -5.24
CA PHE A 188 12.57 11.04 -4.21
C PHE A 188 13.53 9.88 -3.96
N GLY A 189 13.25 8.72 -4.51
CA GLY A 189 13.94 7.48 -4.22
C GLY A 189 13.69 7.00 -2.78
N ALA A 190 14.32 5.89 -2.39
CA ALA A 190 14.42 5.48 -0.99
C ALA A 190 15.61 6.24 -0.38
N ALA A 191 15.34 7.24 0.42
CA ALA A 191 16.34 8.13 1.03
C ALA A 191 16.82 7.59 2.37
#